data_497efd7cf2110f53c4cc833f85d7589d
#
_entry.id   497efd7cf2110f53c4cc833f85d7589d
#
_cell.length_a   1.000
_cell.length_b   1.000
_cell.length_c   1.000
_cell.angle_alpha   90.00
_cell.angle_beta   90.00
_cell.angle_gamma   90.00
#
_symmetry.space_group_name_H-M   'P 1'
#
loop_
_entity.id
_entity.type
_entity.pdbx_description
1 polymer ?
#
loop_
_entity_poly.entity_id
_entity_poly.type
_entity_poly.pdbx_seq_one_letter_code
_entity_poly.pdbx_strand_id
1 'polypeptide(L)'
;MITWWVTVTGIALFLGILAGMLPSLNVSGVLILMMPAAHVIPNWQLLMWFYCVVVMTMQYYGSVSAILFGVVGEFTSVPAVENGFQIAKYGLQEKILAGTALGSFVGAIIALGIFMCAIPYYETLIYFFSGKIKIAVLVIAILLLIGMSGNKIIATALSLVGLYISTGSIWYIESMQQFVPSYIAQLGGVPIIPIAMGLLVIPGIVRSKSTIVNSFQKTNDTPVMTNSTGTIMIGSAVGSLSGLIPGISYALSSSFAEAVEKFRNTLNQVSDPQTYYNNIISAETANNAGAITSLIPLLLLGLPILPSEAIILSLVENKGFVIQTAFELIKNNAILLCTLCVAVSLINFYISGKLYTHLRFFIVYQKEIAAILLVIITVAMLWESYASGHFVLTWLTLIIGTIVGFAIKGQSAAPIIFAALIGDELLPELYRMYI
;
A
#
# COMPACT_ATOMS: atom_id res chain seq x y z
N MET A 1 -27.54 -0.59 -7.91
CA MET A 1 -26.45 -1.32 -7.25
C MET A 1 -25.27 -1.57 -8.19
N ILE A 2 -25.46 -2.13 -9.38
CA ILE A 2 -24.39 -2.37 -10.37
C ILE A 2 -23.62 -1.10 -10.74
N THR A 3 -24.31 0.02 -10.92
CA THR A 3 -23.72 1.33 -11.21
C THR A 3 -22.65 1.72 -10.19
N TRP A 4 -22.89 1.51 -8.89
CA TRP A 4 -21.92 1.81 -7.84
C TRP A 4 -20.64 0.95 -7.95
N TRP A 5 -20.78 -0.34 -8.23
CA TRP A 5 -19.62 -1.23 -8.40
C TRP A 5 -18.75 -0.78 -9.58
N VAL A 6 -19.38 -0.45 -10.72
CA VAL A 6 -18.67 0.04 -11.91
C VAL A 6 -17.99 1.38 -11.63
N THR A 7 -18.69 2.33 -11.02
CA THR A 7 -18.14 3.66 -10.70
C THR A 7 -16.98 3.57 -9.72
N VAL A 8 -17.15 2.81 -8.63
CA VAL A 8 -16.11 2.63 -7.61
C VAL A 8 -14.89 1.93 -8.20
N THR A 9 -15.08 0.91 -9.04
CA THR A 9 -13.97 0.23 -9.73
C THR A 9 -13.24 1.19 -10.68
N GLY A 10 -13.96 1.99 -11.45
CA GLY A 10 -13.36 2.97 -12.36
C GLY A 10 -12.54 4.04 -11.62
N ILE A 11 -13.07 4.57 -10.52
CA ILE A 11 -12.36 5.54 -9.67
C ILE A 11 -11.13 4.88 -9.02
N ALA A 12 -11.26 3.66 -8.52
CA ALA A 12 -10.17 2.91 -7.89
C ALA A 12 -9.04 2.61 -8.88
N LEU A 13 -9.36 2.18 -10.11
CA LEU A 13 -8.39 2.00 -11.19
C LEU A 13 -7.66 3.32 -11.51
N PHE A 14 -8.40 4.40 -11.70
CA PHE A 14 -7.82 5.71 -12.00
C PHE A 14 -6.88 6.19 -10.90
N LEU A 15 -7.32 6.13 -9.63
CA LEU A 15 -6.50 6.54 -8.50
C LEU A 15 -5.32 5.60 -8.26
N GLY A 16 -5.48 4.30 -8.49
CA GLY A 16 -4.39 3.33 -8.43
C GLY A 16 -3.31 3.60 -9.49
N ILE A 17 -3.72 3.94 -10.73
CA ILE A 17 -2.79 4.37 -11.79
C ILE A 17 -2.03 5.62 -11.35
N LEU A 18 -2.75 6.66 -10.91
CA LEU A 18 -2.13 7.90 -10.45
C LEU A 18 -1.15 7.64 -9.30
N ALA A 19 -1.58 6.89 -8.29
CA ALA A 19 -0.77 6.61 -7.10
C ALA A 19 0.50 5.82 -7.45
N GLY A 20 0.41 4.83 -8.33
CA GLY A 20 1.57 4.07 -8.78
C GLY A 20 2.58 4.92 -9.57
N MET A 21 2.10 5.95 -10.28
CA MET A 21 2.95 6.82 -11.09
C MET A 21 3.48 8.04 -10.34
N LEU A 22 2.80 8.47 -9.28
CA LEU A 22 3.15 9.68 -8.54
C LEU A 22 4.08 9.36 -7.38
N PRO A 23 5.32 9.88 -7.35
CA PRO A 23 6.19 9.76 -6.19
C PRO A 23 5.49 10.30 -4.94
N SER A 24 5.59 9.57 -3.84
CA SER A 24 5.02 9.95 -2.54
C SER A 24 3.52 9.69 -2.36
N LEU A 25 2.80 9.25 -3.37
CA LEU A 25 1.41 8.86 -3.23
C LEU A 25 1.32 7.33 -3.12
N ASN A 26 1.56 6.80 -1.93
CA ASN A 26 1.38 5.37 -1.66
C ASN A 26 -0.11 5.03 -1.40
N VAL A 27 -0.43 3.75 -1.22
CA VAL A 27 -1.81 3.29 -0.94
C VAL A 27 -2.42 4.00 0.27
N SER A 28 -1.64 4.18 1.35
CA SER A 28 -2.10 4.92 2.53
C SER A 28 -2.47 6.37 2.19
N GLY A 29 -1.65 7.04 1.38
CA GLY A 29 -1.93 8.39 0.89
C GLY A 29 -3.22 8.47 0.09
N VAL A 30 -3.45 7.52 -0.84
CA VAL A 30 -4.71 7.45 -1.61
C VAL A 30 -5.90 7.27 -0.69
N LEU A 31 -5.83 6.38 0.28
CA LEU A 31 -6.92 6.16 1.23
C LEU A 31 -7.21 7.41 2.05
N ILE A 32 -6.17 8.07 2.56
CA ILE A 32 -6.31 9.32 3.31
C ILE A 32 -6.98 10.39 2.43
N LEU A 33 -6.56 10.51 1.19
CA LEU A 33 -7.14 11.43 0.24
C LEU A 33 -8.62 11.12 -0.10
N MET A 34 -8.99 9.84 -0.07
CA MET A 34 -10.36 9.40 -0.36
C MET A 34 -11.28 9.38 0.85
N MET A 35 -10.75 9.62 2.06
CA MET A 35 -11.57 9.56 3.28
C MET A 35 -12.79 10.48 3.28
N PRO A 36 -12.71 11.75 2.82
CA PRO A 36 -13.91 12.58 2.72
C PRO A 36 -14.96 11.99 1.77
N ALA A 37 -14.51 11.36 0.68
CA ALA A 37 -15.40 10.69 -0.27
C ALA A 37 -15.90 9.33 0.22
N ALA A 38 -15.25 8.72 1.19
CA ALA A 38 -15.66 7.44 1.76
C ALA A 38 -17.05 7.50 2.40
N HIS A 39 -17.48 8.67 2.92
CA HIS A 39 -18.82 8.86 3.44
C HIS A 39 -19.91 8.70 2.37
N VAL A 40 -19.62 9.05 1.12
CA VAL A 40 -20.55 8.95 0.00
C VAL A 40 -20.71 7.48 -0.48
N ILE A 41 -19.70 6.64 -0.25
CA ILE A 41 -19.78 5.22 -0.60
C ILE A 41 -20.75 4.52 0.34
N PRO A 42 -21.81 3.85 -0.18
CA PRO A 42 -22.96 3.47 0.63
C PRO A 42 -22.69 2.35 1.65
N ASN A 43 -21.71 1.49 1.42
CA ASN A 43 -21.46 0.32 2.28
C ASN A 43 -19.99 -0.06 2.35
N TRP A 44 -19.63 -0.87 3.35
CA TRP A 44 -18.28 -1.33 3.60
C TRP A 44 -17.74 -2.24 2.48
N GLN A 45 -18.60 -3.01 1.80
CA GLN A 45 -18.19 -3.92 0.71
C GLN A 45 -17.56 -3.15 -0.45
N LEU A 46 -18.18 -2.04 -0.84
CA LEU A 46 -17.66 -1.19 -1.91
C LEU A 46 -16.37 -0.47 -1.50
N LEU A 47 -16.22 -0.07 -0.23
CA LEU A 47 -14.99 0.51 0.29
C LEU A 47 -13.85 -0.53 0.29
N MET A 48 -14.13 -1.74 0.75
CA MET A 48 -13.14 -2.81 0.75
C MET A 48 -12.75 -3.20 -0.67
N TRP A 49 -13.72 -3.27 -1.58
CA TRP A 49 -13.47 -3.49 -3.01
C TRP A 49 -12.62 -2.37 -3.61
N PHE A 50 -12.94 -1.11 -3.31
CA PHE A 50 -12.12 0.05 -3.70
C PHE A 50 -10.67 -0.14 -3.29
N TYR A 51 -10.43 -0.49 -2.04
CA TYR A 51 -9.09 -0.75 -1.52
C TYR A 51 -8.36 -1.85 -2.29
N CYS A 52 -9.01 -3.00 -2.47
CA CYS A 52 -8.42 -4.12 -3.22
C CYS A 52 -8.01 -3.71 -4.63
N VAL A 53 -8.88 -2.98 -5.34
CA VAL A 53 -8.59 -2.51 -6.70
C VAL A 53 -7.45 -1.51 -6.73
N VAL A 54 -7.40 -0.56 -5.78
CA VAL A 54 -6.29 0.41 -5.67
C VAL A 54 -4.97 -0.31 -5.43
N VAL A 55 -4.92 -1.22 -4.45
CA VAL A 55 -3.72 -2.00 -4.13
C VAL A 55 -3.23 -2.77 -5.33
N MET A 56 -4.12 -3.55 -5.97
CA MET A 56 -3.77 -4.33 -7.16
C MET A 56 -3.29 -3.46 -8.32
N THR A 57 -3.95 -2.32 -8.54
CA THR A 57 -3.63 -1.45 -9.67
C THR A 57 -2.30 -0.74 -9.47
N MET A 58 -2.10 -0.14 -8.30
CA MET A 58 -0.92 0.68 -8.02
C MET A 58 0.39 -0.07 -8.30
N GLN A 59 0.45 -1.37 -8.00
CA GLN A 59 1.65 -2.16 -8.17
C GLN A 59 2.11 -2.29 -9.63
N TYR A 60 1.18 -2.29 -10.60
CA TYR A 60 1.53 -2.33 -12.02
C TYR A 60 2.20 -1.03 -12.53
N TYR A 61 1.86 0.11 -11.93
CA TYR A 61 2.29 1.41 -12.46
C TYR A 61 3.50 2.00 -11.75
N GLY A 62 3.83 1.50 -10.56
CA GLY A 62 5.09 1.80 -9.88
C GLY A 62 6.31 1.42 -10.73
N SER A 63 6.27 0.26 -11.38
CA SER A 63 7.32 -0.18 -12.32
C SER A 63 7.42 0.68 -13.56
N VAL A 64 6.30 1.20 -14.08
CA VAL A 64 6.31 2.09 -15.26
C VAL A 64 7.11 3.35 -14.96
N SER A 65 6.83 4.03 -13.84
CA SER A 65 7.56 5.24 -13.45
C SER A 65 9.02 4.95 -13.14
N ALA A 66 9.32 3.83 -12.49
CA ALA A 66 10.66 3.41 -12.13
C ALA A 66 11.54 3.12 -13.37
N ILE A 67 11.03 2.33 -14.32
CA ILE A 67 11.77 1.90 -15.50
C ILE A 67 11.93 3.03 -16.52
N LEU A 68 10.87 3.83 -16.76
CA LEU A 68 10.90 4.84 -17.78
C LEU A 68 11.61 6.14 -17.35
N PHE A 69 11.51 6.49 -16.07
CA PHE A 69 11.92 7.80 -15.58
C PHE A 69 12.92 7.75 -14.42
N GLY A 70 13.25 6.55 -13.93
CA GLY A 70 14.14 6.39 -12.77
C GLY A 70 13.54 7.00 -11.49
N VAL A 71 12.21 7.08 -11.42
CA VAL A 71 11.51 7.69 -10.29
C VAL A 71 10.97 6.59 -9.38
N VAL A 72 11.42 6.59 -8.12
CA VAL A 72 10.86 5.69 -7.10
C VAL A 72 9.48 6.20 -6.71
N GLY A 73 8.43 5.58 -7.22
CA GLY A 73 7.05 5.87 -6.81
C GLY A 73 6.77 5.33 -5.41
N GLU A 74 7.19 4.10 -5.18
CA GLU A 74 7.05 3.38 -3.91
C GLU A 74 8.33 2.57 -3.63
N PHE A 75 8.58 2.19 -2.38
CA PHE A 75 9.76 1.39 -2.00
C PHE A 75 9.86 0.05 -2.75
N THR A 76 8.74 -0.51 -3.16
CA THR A 76 8.66 -1.71 -3.99
C THR A 76 9.37 -1.55 -5.34
N SER A 77 9.44 -0.32 -5.86
CA SER A 77 9.98 -0.03 -7.19
C SER A 77 11.50 0.22 -7.19
N VAL A 78 12.17 0.15 -6.03
CA VAL A 78 13.63 0.37 -5.94
C VAL A 78 14.42 -0.57 -6.86
N PRO A 79 14.16 -1.89 -6.87
CA PRO A 79 14.85 -2.81 -7.80
C PRO A 79 14.60 -2.46 -9.28
N ALA A 80 13.40 -1.98 -9.61
CA ALA A 80 13.05 -1.56 -10.96
C ALA A 80 13.79 -0.30 -11.39
N VAL A 81 14.08 0.63 -10.47
CA VAL A 81 14.90 1.83 -10.76
C VAL A 81 16.35 1.45 -11.02
N GLU A 82 16.96 0.67 -10.12
CA GLU A 82 18.38 0.29 -10.23
C GLU A 82 18.68 -0.50 -11.49
N ASN A 83 17.95 -1.57 -11.73
CA ASN A 83 18.14 -2.41 -12.92
C ASN A 83 17.56 -1.75 -14.18
N GLY A 84 16.50 -0.94 -14.07
CA GLY A 84 15.90 -0.18 -15.16
C GLY A 84 16.88 0.81 -15.79
N PHE A 85 17.69 1.47 -14.96
CA PHE A 85 18.75 2.34 -15.45
C PHE A 85 19.80 1.57 -16.30
N GLN A 86 20.14 0.33 -15.92
CA GLN A 86 21.04 -0.51 -16.70
C GLN A 86 20.37 -0.97 -18.00
N ILE A 87 19.12 -1.43 -17.94
CA ILE A 87 18.33 -1.86 -19.11
C ILE A 87 18.16 -0.72 -20.13
N ALA A 88 18.03 0.53 -19.65
CA ALA A 88 17.89 1.70 -20.52
C ALA A 88 19.10 1.91 -21.44
N LYS A 89 20.31 1.52 -21.02
CA LYS A 89 21.53 1.58 -21.86
C LYS A 89 21.46 0.68 -23.09
N TYR A 90 20.63 -0.35 -23.03
CA TYR A 90 20.43 -1.31 -24.13
C TYR A 90 19.18 -1.01 -24.96
N GLY A 91 18.43 0.06 -24.66
CA GLY A 91 17.20 0.42 -25.36
C GLY A 91 16.04 -0.58 -25.18
N LEU A 92 16.04 -1.31 -24.05
CA LEU A 92 15.10 -2.42 -23.79
C LEU A 92 13.90 -2.04 -22.92
N GLN A 93 13.65 -0.74 -22.66
CA GLN A 93 12.60 -0.28 -21.75
C GLN A 93 11.20 -0.79 -22.15
N GLU A 94 10.88 -0.78 -23.43
CA GLU A 94 9.59 -1.28 -23.93
C GLU A 94 9.41 -2.78 -23.68
N LYS A 95 10.48 -3.56 -23.93
CA LYS A 95 10.44 -5.01 -23.71
C LYS A 95 10.30 -5.36 -22.23
N ILE A 96 11.02 -4.65 -21.35
CA ILE A 96 10.94 -4.92 -19.91
C ILE A 96 9.57 -4.56 -19.35
N LEU A 97 8.93 -3.49 -19.81
CA LEU A 97 7.57 -3.13 -19.39
C LEU A 97 6.55 -4.22 -19.77
N ALA A 98 6.66 -4.78 -20.97
CA ALA A 98 5.82 -5.91 -21.35
C ALA A 98 6.11 -7.16 -20.49
N GLY A 99 7.37 -7.39 -20.16
CA GLY A 99 7.81 -8.50 -19.29
C GLY A 99 7.32 -8.33 -17.85
N THR A 100 7.44 -7.13 -17.28
CA THR A 100 6.95 -6.83 -15.93
C THR A 100 5.44 -6.94 -15.85
N ALA A 101 4.71 -6.43 -16.84
CA ALA A 101 3.26 -6.58 -16.89
C ALA A 101 2.83 -8.05 -16.90
N LEU A 102 3.53 -8.91 -17.66
CA LEU A 102 3.26 -10.34 -17.67
C LEU A 102 3.61 -11.00 -16.32
N GLY A 103 4.79 -10.69 -15.76
CA GLY A 103 5.19 -11.19 -14.45
C GLY A 103 4.20 -10.81 -13.36
N SER A 104 3.81 -9.55 -13.32
CA SER A 104 2.81 -9.01 -12.39
C SER A 104 1.46 -9.72 -12.52
N PHE A 105 1.01 -9.96 -13.76
CA PHE A 105 -0.24 -10.68 -14.02
C PHE A 105 -0.16 -12.13 -13.52
N VAL A 106 0.89 -12.87 -13.86
CA VAL A 106 1.06 -14.27 -13.43
C VAL A 106 1.20 -14.35 -11.91
N GLY A 107 1.99 -13.45 -11.29
CA GLY A 107 2.14 -13.36 -9.84
C GLY A 107 0.79 -13.11 -9.15
N ALA A 108 -0.02 -12.19 -9.69
CA ALA A 108 -1.37 -11.92 -9.20
C ALA A 108 -2.28 -13.16 -9.27
N ILE A 109 -2.26 -13.91 -10.38
CA ILE A 109 -3.07 -15.13 -10.53
C ILE A 109 -2.64 -16.21 -9.53
N ILE A 110 -1.34 -16.42 -9.33
CA ILE A 110 -0.84 -17.39 -8.35
C ILE A 110 -1.27 -16.97 -6.93
N ALA A 111 -1.13 -15.70 -6.58
CA ALA A 111 -1.54 -15.16 -5.29
C ALA A 111 -3.06 -15.27 -5.05
N LEU A 112 -3.88 -15.02 -6.07
CA LEU A 112 -5.33 -15.27 -6.01
C LEU A 112 -5.65 -16.75 -5.79
N GLY A 113 -4.89 -17.66 -6.41
CA GLY A 113 -4.99 -19.10 -6.15
C GLY A 113 -4.70 -19.44 -4.69
N ILE A 114 -3.66 -18.84 -4.11
CA ILE A 114 -3.33 -19.00 -2.67
C ILE A 114 -4.45 -18.45 -1.80
N PHE A 115 -5.00 -17.28 -2.14
CA PHE A 115 -6.15 -16.70 -1.44
C PHE A 115 -7.35 -17.66 -1.42
N MET A 116 -7.70 -18.23 -2.59
CA MET A 116 -8.78 -19.22 -2.70
C MET A 116 -8.52 -20.46 -1.85
N CYS A 117 -7.27 -20.94 -1.82
CA CYS A 117 -6.87 -22.07 -0.98
C CYS A 117 -6.92 -21.75 0.53
N ALA A 118 -6.82 -20.49 0.94
CA ALA A 118 -6.89 -20.07 2.33
C ALA A 118 -8.33 -20.08 2.88
N ILE A 119 -9.34 -19.86 2.03
CA ILE A 119 -10.75 -19.77 2.44
C ILE A 119 -11.24 -21.00 3.24
N PRO A 120 -10.99 -22.26 2.82
CA PRO A 120 -11.43 -23.44 3.57
C PRO A 120 -10.81 -23.56 4.97
N TYR A 121 -9.65 -22.91 5.20
CA TYR A 121 -8.94 -22.97 6.48
C TYR A 121 -9.29 -21.82 7.42
N TYR A 122 -10.31 -21.03 7.12
CA TYR A 122 -10.69 -19.84 7.87
C TYR A 122 -10.82 -20.08 9.38
N GLU A 123 -11.57 -21.12 9.79
CA GLU A 123 -11.77 -21.42 11.22
C GLU A 123 -10.46 -21.75 11.92
N THR A 124 -9.59 -22.49 11.25
CA THR A 124 -8.25 -22.81 11.76
C THR A 124 -7.39 -21.57 11.86
N LEU A 125 -7.43 -20.71 10.85
CA LEU A 125 -6.67 -19.47 10.81
C LEU A 125 -7.13 -18.48 11.89
N ILE A 126 -8.46 -18.28 12.04
CA ILE A 126 -8.98 -17.34 13.06
C ILE A 126 -8.71 -17.84 14.47
N TYR A 127 -8.79 -19.15 14.71
CA TYR A 127 -8.42 -19.74 15.99
C TYR A 127 -6.95 -19.53 16.30
N PHE A 128 -6.07 -19.79 15.32
CA PHE A 128 -4.62 -19.61 15.48
C PHE A 128 -4.24 -18.13 15.69
N PHE A 129 -4.84 -17.20 14.93
CA PHE A 129 -4.55 -15.76 15.02
C PHE A 129 -5.43 -15.01 16.03
N SER A 130 -6.07 -15.71 16.97
CA SER A 130 -6.85 -15.06 18.03
C SER A 130 -6.01 -14.77 19.29
N GLY A 131 -6.54 -13.95 20.18
CA GLY A 131 -5.96 -13.71 21.52
C GLY A 131 -4.51 -13.24 21.48
N LYS A 132 -3.64 -13.94 22.21
CA LYS A 132 -2.21 -13.56 22.36
C LYS A 132 -1.43 -13.53 21.04
N ILE A 133 -1.80 -14.37 20.08
CA ILE A 133 -1.12 -14.42 18.78
C ILE A 133 -1.47 -13.16 17.96
N LYS A 134 -2.72 -12.71 17.98
CA LYS A 134 -3.12 -11.43 17.35
C LYS A 134 -2.27 -10.28 17.88
N ILE A 135 -2.14 -10.17 19.19
CA ILE A 135 -1.31 -9.14 19.84
C ILE A 135 0.15 -9.24 19.39
N ALA A 136 0.71 -10.46 19.41
CA ALA A 136 2.08 -10.68 18.96
C ALA A 136 2.29 -10.24 17.50
N VAL A 137 1.35 -10.55 16.61
CA VAL A 137 1.38 -10.14 15.19
C VAL A 137 1.40 -8.61 15.06
N LEU A 138 0.52 -7.90 15.78
CA LEU A 138 0.45 -6.44 15.75
C LEU A 138 1.72 -5.79 16.32
N VAL A 139 2.25 -6.32 17.42
CA VAL A 139 3.53 -5.86 18.00
C VAL A 139 4.69 -6.10 17.01
N ILE A 140 4.75 -7.29 16.42
CA ILE A 140 5.78 -7.60 15.41
C ILE A 140 5.67 -6.64 14.22
N ALA A 141 4.46 -6.32 13.76
CA ALA A 141 4.26 -5.36 12.67
C ALA A 141 4.84 -3.98 13.01
N ILE A 142 4.59 -3.45 14.22
CA ILE A 142 5.20 -2.18 14.68
C ILE A 142 6.73 -2.30 14.70
N LEU A 143 7.27 -3.37 15.29
CA LEU A 143 8.71 -3.57 15.42
C LEU A 143 9.40 -3.67 14.04
N LEU A 144 8.76 -4.34 13.09
CA LEU A 144 9.27 -4.43 11.72
C LEU A 144 9.22 -3.07 11.02
N LEU A 145 8.15 -2.28 11.16
CA LEU A 145 8.08 -0.92 10.63
C LEU A 145 9.17 -0.02 11.22
N ILE A 146 9.46 -0.15 12.52
CA ILE A 146 10.58 0.54 13.16
C ILE A 146 11.92 0.04 12.58
N GLY A 147 12.08 -1.26 12.45
CA GLY A 147 13.30 -1.89 11.93
C GLY A 147 13.64 -1.47 10.48
N MET A 148 12.61 -1.28 9.66
CA MET A 148 12.72 -0.84 8.27
C MET A 148 12.97 0.67 8.12
N SER A 149 12.72 1.46 9.17
CA SER A 149 12.90 2.91 9.12
C SER A 149 14.37 3.28 9.12
N GLY A 150 14.74 4.32 8.36
CA GLY A 150 16.12 4.81 8.27
C GLY A 150 16.69 5.30 9.61
N ASN A 151 15.84 5.88 10.47
CA ASN A 151 16.20 6.24 11.83
C ASN A 151 15.26 5.54 12.83
N LYS A 152 15.78 4.52 13.49
CA LYS A 152 15.02 3.67 14.42
C LYS A 152 14.54 4.43 15.66
N ILE A 153 15.32 5.41 16.14
CA ILE A 153 14.97 6.23 17.31
C ILE A 153 13.73 7.09 16.98
N ILE A 154 13.76 7.77 15.85
CA ILE A 154 12.61 8.58 15.38
C ILE A 154 11.40 7.69 15.16
N ALA A 155 11.56 6.54 14.52
CA ALA A 155 10.46 5.60 14.26
C ALA A 155 9.86 5.06 15.56
N THR A 156 10.68 4.73 16.57
CA THR A 156 10.20 4.32 17.90
C THR A 156 9.43 5.43 18.58
N ALA A 157 9.97 6.66 18.59
CA ALA A 157 9.29 7.81 19.17
C ALA A 157 7.95 8.07 18.47
N LEU A 158 7.91 8.00 17.13
CA LEU A 158 6.68 8.13 16.35
C LEU A 158 5.66 7.04 16.66
N SER A 159 6.10 5.79 16.84
CA SER A 159 5.20 4.68 17.24
C SER A 159 4.60 4.90 18.63
N LEU A 160 5.41 5.33 19.59
CA LEU A 160 4.93 5.65 20.95
C LEU A 160 3.94 6.81 20.93
N VAL A 161 4.20 7.86 20.15
CA VAL A 161 3.25 8.97 19.94
C VAL A 161 1.96 8.46 19.28
N GLY A 162 2.07 7.57 18.29
CA GLY A 162 0.92 6.94 17.65
C GLY A 162 0.04 6.17 18.63
N LEU A 163 0.64 5.31 19.46
CA LEU A 163 -0.07 4.60 20.53
C LEU A 163 -0.72 5.55 21.54
N TYR A 164 -0.06 6.66 21.86
CA TYR A 164 -0.63 7.68 22.75
C TYR A 164 -1.81 8.43 22.12
N ILE A 165 -1.77 8.68 20.82
CA ILE A 165 -2.85 9.33 20.06
C ILE A 165 -4.04 8.38 19.89
N SER A 166 -3.82 7.07 19.93
CA SER A 166 -4.87 6.07 19.81
C SER A 166 -5.94 6.30 20.89
N THR A 167 -7.13 6.64 20.46
CA THR A 167 -8.11 7.33 21.31
C THR A 167 -9.01 6.38 22.08
N GLY A 168 -9.40 5.26 21.47
CA GLY A 168 -10.37 4.35 22.09
C GLY A 168 -9.83 3.69 23.34
N SER A 169 -8.58 3.22 23.31
CA SER A 169 -7.99 2.41 24.35
C SER A 169 -7.54 3.19 25.59
N ILE A 170 -7.05 4.42 25.42
CA ILE A 170 -6.59 5.25 26.56
C ILE A 170 -7.78 5.67 27.44
N TRP A 171 -8.97 5.83 26.84
CA TRP A 171 -10.19 6.20 27.56
C TRP A 171 -10.82 5.03 28.32
N TYR A 172 -10.63 3.81 27.87
CA TYR A 172 -11.11 2.60 28.55
C TYR A 172 -10.31 2.26 29.82
N ILE A 173 -9.07 2.75 29.94
CA ILE A 173 -8.25 2.55 31.12
C ILE A 173 -8.53 3.70 32.08
N GLU A 174 -9.49 3.53 33.02
CA GLU A 174 -9.86 4.55 34.01
C GLU A 174 -8.66 5.19 34.71
N SER A 175 -7.62 4.43 34.98
CA SER A 175 -6.37 4.91 35.59
C SER A 175 -5.59 5.90 34.72
N MET A 176 -5.80 5.93 33.41
CA MET A 176 -5.11 6.83 32.49
C MET A 176 -5.97 8.03 32.04
N GLN A 177 -7.27 8.02 32.28
CA GLN A 177 -8.17 9.13 31.95
C GLN A 177 -7.72 10.47 32.54
N GLN A 178 -7.11 10.45 33.71
CA GLN A 178 -6.57 11.64 34.36
C GLN A 178 -5.42 12.34 33.63
N PHE A 179 -4.73 11.62 32.73
CA PHE A 179 -3.63 12.16 31.93
C PHE A 179 -4.07 12.74 30.59
N VAL A 180 -5.32 12.56 30.21
CA VAL A 180 -5.83 13.02 28.93
C VAL A 180 -6.68 14.27 29.17
N PRO A 181 -6.37 15.39 28.51
CA PRO A 181 -7.16 16.61 28.65
C PRO A 181 -8.63 16.38 28.31
N SER A 182 -9.54 16.85 29.16
CA SER A 182 -10.98 16.64 29.04
C SER A 182 -11.57 17.13 27.71
N TYR A 183 -10.99 18.16 27.11
CA TYR A 183 -11.42 18.67 25.81
C TYR A 183 -11.08 17.73 24.64
N ILE A 184 -10.00 16.94 24.74
CA ILE A 184 -9.68 15.89 23.76
C ILE A 184 -10.67 14.75 23.89
N ALA A 185 -11.07 14.41 25.13
CA ALA A 185 -12.11 13.43 25.43
C ALA A 185 -13.44 13.77 24.75
N GLN A 186 -13.88 15.03 24.92
CA GLN A 186 -15.14 15.52 24.36
C GLN A 186 -15.15 15.53 22.82
N LEU A 187 -13.97 15.57 22.18
CA LEU A 187 -13.83 15.61 20.72
C LEU A 187 -13.76 14.21 20.09
N GLY A 188 -13.91 13.13 20.88
CA GLY A 188 -13.80 11.76 20.36
C GLY A 188 -12.37 11.37 19.94
N GLY A 189 -11.38 12.16 20.39
CA GLY A 189 -9.97 11.92 20.14
C GLY A 189 -9.32 12.81 19.08
N VAL A 190 -8.03 12.55 18.83
CA VAL A 190 -7.24 13.31 17.85
C VAL A 190 -7.55 12.80 16.44
N PRO A 191 -8.01 13.62 15.50
CA PRO A 191 -8.35 13.17 14.17
C PRO A 191 -7.08 12.74 13.41
N ILE A 192 -6.98 11.44 13.14
CA ILE A 192 -5.80 10.81 12.49
C ILE A 192 -5.64 11.26 11.04
N ILE A 193 -6.73 11.54 10.33
CA ILE A 193 -6.71 11.91 8.91
C ILE A 193 -5.89 13.17 8.64
N PRO A 194 -6.19 14.31 9.27
CA PRO A 194 -5.41 15.53 9.07
C PRO A 194 -3.94 15.36 9.47
N ILE A 195 -3.67 14.61 10.56
CA ILE A 195 -2.30 14.30 10.97
C ILE A 195 -1.58 13.50 9.88
N ALA A 196 -2.20 12.42 9.40
CA ALA A 196 -1.62 11.57 8.37
C ALA A 196 -1.41 12.33 7.05
N MET A 197 -2.34 13.20 6.67
CA MET A 197 -2.21 14.06 5.50
C MET A 197 -1.03 15.04 5.65
N GLY A 198 -0.90 15.67 6.83
CA GLY A 198 0.22 16.53 7.13
C GLY A 198 1.56 15.81 7.18
N LEU A 199 1.61 14.62 7.78
CA LEU A 199 2.84 13.83 7.94
C LEU A 199 3.36 13.22 6.64
N LEU A 200 2.47 12.70 5.81
CA LEU A 200 2.82 11.90 4.64
C LEU A 200 2.65 12.67 3.33
N VAL A 201 1.44 13.19 3.10
CA VAL A 201 1.04 13.63 1.76
C VAL A 201 1.65 14.98 1.42
N ILE A 202 1.49 15.98 2.29
CA ILE A 202 2.00 17.34 2.04
C ILE A 202 3.53 17.36 1.87
N PRO A 203 4.33 16.83 2.81
CA PRO A 203 5.78 16.80 2.65
C PRO A 203 6.24 15.95 1.47
N GLY A 204 5.52 14.86 1.18
CA GLY A 204 5.80 14.00 0.04
C GLY A 204 5.68 14.73 -1.29
N ILE A 205 4.55 15.41 -1.52
CA ILE A 205 4.31 16.18 -2.76
C ILE A 205 5.29 17.35 -2.89
N VAL A 206 5.52 18.10 -1.81
CA VAL A 206 6.43 19.27 -1.83
C VAL A 206 7.87 18.84 -2.11
N ARG A 207 8.32 17.70 -1.59
CA ARG A 207 9.68 17.19 -1.78
C ARG A 207 9.86 16.43 -3.09
N SER A 208 8.79 16.01 -3.76
CA SER A 208 8.91 15.27 -5.01
C SER A 208 9.70 16.10 -6.05
N LYS A 209 10.81 15.52 -6.53
CA LYS A 209 11.59 16.13 -7.60
C LYS A 209 11.13 15.53 -8.93
N SER A 210 10.73 16.37 -9.86
CA SER A 210 10.54 15.93 -11.26
C SER A 210 11.92 15.69 -11.87
N THR A 211 12.36 14.46 -11.91
CA THR A 211 13.54 14.07 -12.67
C THR A 211 13.08 13.62 -14.05
N ILE A 212 13.19 14.52 -15.02
CA ILE A 212 13.03 14.15 -16.42
C ILE A 212 14.32 13.41 -16.81
N VAL A 213 14.26 12.10 -16.86
CA VAL A 213 15.36 11.31 -17.44
C VAL A 213 15.19 11.28 -18.95
N ASN A 214 16.31 11.54 -19.63
CA ASN A 214 16.46 11.79 -21.05
C ASN A 214 15.81 10.76 -21.98
N SER A 215 15.47 11.27 -23.16
CA SER A 215 14.92 10.58 -24.33
C SER A 215 15.47 9.16 -24.57
N PHE A 216 14.55 8.23 -24.79
CA PHE A 216 14.81 6.88 -25.29
C PHE A 216 15.74 6.90 -26.48
N GLN A 217 16.93 6.30 -26.36
CA GLN A 217 17.73 5.94 -27.53
C GLN A 217 17.20 4.63 -28.08
N LYS A 218 16.57 4.71 -29.23
CA LYS A 218 16.17 3.51 -29.99
C LYS A 218 17.43 2.96 -30.66
N THR A 219 18.03 1.91 -30.12
CA THR A 219 19.12 1.19 -30.75
C THR A 219 18.55 0.18 -31.74
N ASN A 220 19.10 0.13 -32.95
CA ASN A 220 18.60 -0.77 -33.99
C ASN A 220 18.88 -2.24 -33.71
N ASP A 221 19.88 -2.55 -32.87
CA ASP A 221 20.25 -3.92 -32.44
C ASP A 221 19.87 -4.16 -30.98
N THR A 222 18.61 -4.42 -30.72
CA THR A 222 18.17 -4.80 -29.37
C THR A 222 18.34 -6.29 -29.14
N PRO A 223 19.04 -6.72 -28.08
CA PRO A 223 19.17 -8.14 -27.75
C PRO A 223 17.84 -8.84 -27.58
N VAL A 224 17.76 -10.10 -27.90
CA VAL A 224 16.54 -10.90 -27.67
C VAL A 224 16.52 -11.29 -26.21
N MET A 225 15.48 -10.77 -25.48
CA MET A 225 15.23 -11.13 -24.10
C MET A 225 14.19 -12.24 -24.00
N THR A 226 14.39 -13.16 -23.08
CA THR A 226 13.47 -14.26 -22.83
C THR A 226 12.85 -14.15 -21.43
N ASN A 227 11.54 -14.27 -21.35
CA ASN A 227 10.88 -14.41 -20.05
C ASN A 227 11.13 -15.83 -19.53
N SER A 228 11.91 -15.92 -18.45
CA SER A 228 12.15 -17.20 -17.78
C SER A 228 10.98 -17.55 -16.87
N THR A 229 10.35 -18.69 -17.10
CA THR A 229 9.33 -19.22 -16.19
C THR A 229 9.86 -19.33 -14.76
N GLY A 230 11.12 -19.72 -14.58
CA GLY A 230 11.77 -19.79 -13.28
C GLY A 230 11.86 -18.43 -12.57
N THR A 231 12.13 -17.35 -13.31
CA THR A 231 12.16 -15.97 -12.78
C THR A 231 10.78 -15.56 -12.22
N ILE A 232 9.72 -15.82 -12.98
CA ILE A 232 8.34 -15.52 -12.57
C ILE A 232 7.93 -16.37 -11.36
N MET A 233 8.30 -17.67 -11.35
CA MET A 233 8.00 -18.56 -10.22
C MET A 233 8.73 -18.13 -8.93
N ILE A 234 9.98 -17.71 -9.02
CA ILE A 234 10.72 -17.16 -7.87
C ILE A 234 10.02 -15.90 -7.35
N GLY A 235 9.72 -14.95 -8.22
CA GLY A 235 9.01 -13.75 -7.86
C GLY A 235 7.67 -14.07 -7.18
N SER A 236 6.88 -14.97 -7.78
CA SER A 236 5.57 -15.37 -7.22
C SER A 236 5.71 -16.04 -5.85
N ALA A 237 6.67 -16.95 -5.67
CA ALA A 237 6.87 -17.64 -4.40
C ALA A 237 7.34 -16.68 -3.30
N VAL A 238 8.39 -15.89 -3.59
CA VAL A 238 8.93 -14.92 -2.63
C VAL A 238 7.88 -13.87 -2.28
N GLY A 239 7.18 -13.33 -3.28
CA GLY A 239 6.14 -12.34 -3.07
C GLY A 239 5.00 -12.86 -2.23
N SER A 240 4.46 -14.03 -2.58
CA SER A 240 3.35 -14.64 -1.85
C SER A 240 3.69 -14.94 -0.39
N LEU A 241 4.89 -15.40 -0.11
CA LEU A 241 5.35 -15.65 1.25
C LEU A 241 5.55 -14.36 2.03
N SER A 242 6.22 -13.37 1.42
CA SER A 242 6.51 -12.08 2.06
C SER A 242 5.23 -11.30 2.37
N GLY A 243 4.22 -11.37 1.50
CA GLY A 243 2.96 -10.67 1.69
C GLY A 243 2.16 -11.17 2.91
N LEU A 244 2.44 -12.39 3.39
CA LEU A 244 1.81 -12.94 4.60
C LEU A 244 2.51 -12.50 5.89
N ILE A 245 3.72 -11.90 5.80
CA ILE A 245 4.51 -11.54 6.96
C ILE A 245 4.17 -10.11 7.41
N PRO A 246 3.66 -9.91 8.64
CA PRO A 246 3.32 -8.60 9.15
C PRO A 246 4.49 -7.62 9.10
N GLY A 247 4.22 -6.38 8.70
CA GLY A 247 5.19 -5.28 8.68
C GLY A 247 6.27 -5.35 7.59
N ILE A 248 6.57 -6.53 7.04
CA ILE A 248 7.55 -6.66 5.93
C ILE A 248 6.99 -6.08 4.65
N SER A 249 5.71 -6.20 4.46
CA SER A 249 4.94 -5.79 3.30
C SER A 249 5.51 -6.29 1.95
N TYR A 250 4.69 -6.25 0.95
CA TYR A 250 5.14 -6.38 -0.42
C TYR A 250 6.28 -5.40 -0.80
N ALA A 251 6.53 -4.36 0.01
CA ALA A 251 7.63 -3.43 -0.18
C ALA A 251 9.01 -4.08 -0.14
N LEU A 252 9.23 -5.05 0.74
CA LEU A 252 10.48 -5.80 0.77
C LEU A 252 10.46 -7.05 -0.13
N SER A 253 9.29 -7.53 -0.52
CA SER A 253 9.17 -8.72 -1.36
C SER A 253 9.90 -8.57 -2.68
N SER A 254 9.84 -7.39 -3.30
CA SER A 254 10.54 -7.08 -4.54
C SER A 254 12.06 -7.13 -4.37
N SER A 255 12.59 -6.56 -3.29
CA SER A 255 14.03 -6.60 -3.01
C SER A 255 14.53 -8.00 -2.65
N PHE A 256 13.73 -8.80 -1.92
CA PHE A 256 14.07 -10.19 -1.66
C PHE A 256 14.04 -11.04 -2.93
N ALA A 257 13.04 -10.87 -3.77
CA ALA A 257 12.95 -11.59 -5.04
C ALA A 257 14.11 -11.22 -5.98
N GLU A 258 14.48 -9.95 -6.02
CA GLU A 258 15.66 -9.50 -6.76
C GLU A 258 16.94 -10.15 -6.24
N ALA A 259 17.13 -10.20 -4.91
CA ALA A 259 18.32 -10.81 -4.31
C ALA A 259 18.42 -12.31 -4.63
N VAL A 260 17.29 -13.04 -4.54
CA VAL A 260 17.23 -14.47 -4.92
C VAL A 260 17.54 -14.65 -6.42
N GLU A 261 16.97 -13.79 -7.27
CA GLU A 261 17.20 -13.87 -8.72
C GLU A 261 18.65 -13.50 -9.10
N LYS A 262 19.24 -12.50 -8.45
CA LYS A 262 20.69 -12.18 -8.61
C LYS A 262 21.56 -13.39 -8.29
N PHE A 263 21.28 -14.07 -7.18
CA PHE A 263 21.99 -15.28 -6.80
C PHE A 263 21.82 -16.38 -7.85
N ARG A 264 20.59 -16.62 -8.33
CA ARG A 264 20.31 -17.60 -9.38
C ARG A 264 21.01 -17.26 -10.70
N ASN A 265 20.98 -15.98 -11.11
CA ASN A 265 21.67 -15.53 -12.32
C ASN A 265 23.17 -15.74 -12.23
N THR A 266 23.78 -15.53 -11.07
CA THR A 266 25.21 -15.81 -10.82
C THR A 266 25.51 -17.30 -10.94
N LEU A 267 24.70 -18.18 -10.34
CA LEU A 267 24.87 -19.62 -10.44
C LEU A 267 24.75 -20.14 -11.88
N ASN A 268 23.84 -19.58 -12.65
CA ASN A 268 23.58 -19.98 -14.03
C ASN A 268 24.45 -19.22 -15.05
N GLN A 269 25.38 -18.38 -14.60
CA GLN A 269 26.28 -17.57 -15.46
C GLN A 269 25.52 -16.74 -16.51
N VAL A 270 24.34 -16.18 -16.10
CA VAL A 270 23.53 -15.35 -16.99
C VAL A 270 24.25 -14.02 -17.23
N SER A 271 24.41 -13.64 -18.49
CA SER A 271 25.09 -12.39 -18.88
C SER A 271 24.12 -11.20 -18.94
N ASP A 272 24.68 -9.98 -18.86
CA ASP A 272 23.95 -8.75 -19.14
C ASP A 272 23.55 -8.67 -20.63
N PRO A 273 22.40 -8.11 -20.99
CA PRO A 273 21.41 -7.46 -20.14
C PRO A 273 20.33 -8.39 -19.55
N GLN A 274 20.38 -9.71 -19.84
CA GLN A 274 19.37 -10.66 -19.36
C GLN A 274 19.32 -10.73 -17.81
N THR A 275 20.46 -10.55 -17.14
CA THR A 275 20.51 -10.48 -15.66
C THR A 275 19.62 -9.35 -15.13
N TYR A 276 19.78 -8.14 -15.63
CA TYR A 276 18.97 -6.99 -15.21
C TYR A 276 17.49 -7.18 -15.55
N TYR A 277 17.22 -7.79 -16.71
CA TYR A 277 15.89 -8.13 -17.16
C TYR A 277 15.19 -9.10 -16.18
N ASN A 278 15.85 -10.18 -15.81
CA ASN A 278 15.35 -11.17 -14.85
C ASN A 278 15.12 -10.56 -13.48
N ASN A 279 16.06 -9.75 -12.98
CA ASN A 279 15.96 -9.09 -11.68
C ASN A 279 14.70 -8.23 -11.57
N ILE A 280 14.40 -7.42 -12.59
CA ILE A 280 13.21 -6.57 -12.62
C ILE A 280 11.94 -7.42 -12.65
N ILE A 281 11.88 -8.44 -13.52
CA ILE A 281 10.67 -9.28 -13.64
C ILE A 281 10.40 -10.02 -12.34
N SER A 282 11.43 -10.60 -11.71
CA SER A 282 11.26 -11.28 -10.42
C SER A 282 10.74 -10.32 -9.34
N ALA A 283 11.33 -9.13 -9.24
CA ALA A 283 10.93 -8.10 -8.28
C ALA A 283 9.49 -7.65 -8.47
N GLU A 284 9.08 -7.36 -9.72
CA GLU A 284 7.74 -6.87 -10.02
C GLU A 284 6.67 -7.97 -9.90
N THR A 285 7.02 -9.21 -10.22
CA THR A 285 6.16 -10.37 -9.96
C THR A 285 5.92 -10.53 -8.46
N ALA A 286 6.98 -10.41 -7.64
CA ALA A 286 6.89 -10.53 -6.19
C ALA A 286 6.07 -9.39 -5.57
N ASN A 287 6.22 -8.18 -6.07
CA ASN A 287 5.45 -7.04 -5.64
C ASN A 287 3.94 -7.29 -5.78
N ASN A 288 3.49 -7.71 -6.96
CA ASN A 288 2.08 -7.97 -7.23
C ASN A 288 1.55 -9.20 -6.46
N ALA A 289 2.33 -10.28 -6.38
CA ALA A 289 1.93 -11.45 -5.61
C ALA A 289 1.82 -11.14 -4.12
N GLY A 290 2.78 -10.40 -3.56
CA GLY A 290 2.79 -9.98 -2.16
C GLY A 290 1.64 -9.05 -1.80
N ALA A 291 1.30 -8.11 -2.69
CA ALA A 291 0.19 -7.20 -2.50
C ALA A 291 -1.16 -7.92 -2.40
N ILE A 292 -1.36 -9.00 -3.14
CA ILE A 292 -2.60 -9.80 -3.07
C ILE A 292 -2.61 -10.71 -1.85
N THR A 293 -1.48 -11.36 -1.53
CA THR A 293 -1.44 -12.24 -0.36
C THR A 293 -1.51 -11.47 0.96
N SER A 294 -1.09 -10.21 1.02
CA SER A 294 -1.29 -9.35 2.20
C SER A 294 -2.78 -9.11 2.50
N LEU A 295 -3.67 -9.23 1.51
CA LEU A 295 -5.11 -9.15 1.74
C LEU A 295 -5.68 -10.35 2.51
N ILE A 296 -4.97 -11.48 2.61
CA ILE A 296 -5.44 -12.67 3.33
C ILE A 296 -5.66 -12.39 4.82
N PRO A 297 -4.68 -11.87 5.58
CA PRO A 297 -4.89 -11.48 6.97
C PRO A 297 -6.00 -10.45 7.14
N LEU A 298 -6.04 -9.44 6.27
CA LEU A 298 -7.04 -8.39 6.35
C LEU A 298 -8.46 -8.92 6.11
N LEU A 299 -8.69 -9.60 4.98
CA LEU A 299 -10.03 -9.99 4.52
C LEU A 299 -10.58 -11.21 5.23
N LEU A 300 -9.72 -12.15 5.64
CA LEU A 300 -10.16 -13.37 6.32
C LEU A 300 -10.09 -13.23 7.85
N LEU A 301 -9.17 -12.48 8.40
CA LEU A 301 -8.95 -12.43 9.84
C LEU A 301 -9.26 -11.05 10.47
N GLY A 302 -9.51 -10.02 9.66
CA GLY A 302 -9.63 -8.65 10.15
C GLY A 302 -8.33 -8.12 10.75
N LEU A 303 -7.19 -8.66 10.33
CA LEU A 303 -5.87 -8.33 10.86
C LEU A 303 -5.15 -7.38 9.89
N PRO A 304 -5.03 -6.10 10.23
CA PRO A 304 -4.22 -5.18 9.43
C PRO A 304 -2.73 -5.45 9.71
N ILE A 305 -1.98 -5.76 8.68
CA ILE A 305 -0.53 -5.97 8.76
C ILE A 305 0.26 -4.82 8.13
N LEU A 306 -0.44 -3.89 7.49
CA LEU A 306 0.09 -2.71 6.82
C LEU A 306 -0.64 -1.43 7.27
N PRO A 307 0.01 -0.25 7.22
CA PRO A 307 -0.65 1.02 7.54
C PRO A 307 -1.90 1.31 6.69
N SER A 308 -1.88 0.98 5.40
CA SER A 308 -3.04 1.13 4.52
C SER A 308 -4.19 0.22 4.90
N GLU A 309 -3.89 -0.97 5.38
CA GLU A 309 -4.89 -1.94 5.85
C GLU A 309 -5.54 -1.48 7.14
N ALA A 310 -4.77 -0.88 8.06
CA ALA A 310 -5.33 -0.30 9.26
C ALA A 310 -6.26 0.89 8.94
N ILE A 311 -5.89 1.75 7.98
CA ILE A 311 -6.74 2.85 7.53
C ILE A 311 -8.05 2.32 6.96
N ILE A 312 -8.01 1.37 6.01
CA ILE A 312 -9.24 0.86 5.39
C ILE A 312 -10.11 0.12 6.42
N LEU A 313 -9.49 -0.64 7.33
CA LEU A 313 -10.23 -1.35 8.38
C LEU A 313 -11.01 -0.38 9.25
N SER A 314 -10.39 0.69 9.74
CA SER A 314 -11.05 1.75 10.50
C SER A 314 -12.22 2.39 9.72
N LEU A 315 -12.07 2.60 8.41
CA LEU A 315 -13.13 3.16 7.57
C LEU A 315 -14.32 2.22 7.40
N VAL A 316 -14.07 0.92 7.20
CA VAL A 316 -15.16 -0.06 6.99
C VAL A 316 -15.85 -0.43 8.28
N GLU A 317 -15.15 -0.43 9.42
CA GLU A 317 -15.73 -0.63 10.76
C GLU A 317 -16.77 0.44 11.07
N ASN A 318 -16.49 1.70 10.75
CA ASN A 318 -17.45 2.81 10.86
C ASN A 318 -18.70 2.62 9.98
N LYS A 319 -18.67 1.69 9.02
CA LYS A 319 -19.81 1.31 8.17
C LYS A 319 -20.40 -0.06 8.49
N GLY A 320 -20.11 -0.58 9.67
CA GLY A 320 -20.67 -1.85 10.16
C GLY A 320 -19.98 -3.09 9.61
N PHE A 321 -18.69 -3.00 9.29
CA PHE A 321 -17.89 -4.18 8.97
C PHE A 321 -17.77 -5.08 10.19
N VAL A 322 -18.09 -6.37 9.98
CA VAL A 322 -17.90 -7.43 10.97
C VAL A 322 -17.21 -8.59 10.24
N ILE A 323 -16.12 -9.10 10.79
CA ILE A 323 -15.27 -10.07 10.11
C ILE A 323 -16.01 -11.37 9.74
N GLN A 324 -16.89 -11.88 10.61
CA GLN A 324 -17.68 -13.08 10.34
C GLN A 324 -18.61 -12.88 9.14
N THR A 325 -19.29 -11.72 9.07
CA THR A 325 -20.17 -11.38 7.95
C THR A 325 -19.37 -11.19 6.67
N ALA A 326 -18.18 -10.58 6.76
CA ALA A 326 -17.29 -10.39 5.62
C ALA A 326 -16.79 -11.74 5.08
N PHE A 327 -16.38 -12.65 5.97
CA PHE A 327 -15.95 -13.98 5.58
C PHE A 327 -17.05 -14.77 4.87
N GLU A 328 -18.27 -14.82 5.42
CA GLU A 328 -19.41 -15.49 4.78
C GLU A 328 -19.71 -14.89 3.40
N LEU A 329 -19.63 -13.58 3.25
CA LEU A 329 -19.81 -12.94 1.94
C LEU A 329 -18.71 -13.36 0.96
N ILE A 330 -17.43 -13.35 1.39
CA ILE A 330 -16.29 -13.76 0.57
C ILE A 330 -16.43 -15.22 0.18
N LYS A 331 -16.72 -16.11 1.12
CA LYS A 331 -16.89 -17.55 0.90
C LYS A 331 -17.97 -17.83 -0.13
N ASN A 332 -19.14 -17.20 0.03
CA ASN A 332 -20.28 -17.41 -0.86
C ASN A 332 -20.09 -16.81 -2.26
N ASN A 333 -19.21 -15.82 -2.41
CA ASN A 333 -18.94 -15.12 -3.66
C ASN A 333 -17.49 -15.29 -4.15
N ALA A 334 -16.72 -16.22 -3.60
CA ALA A 334 -15.30 -16.36 -3.84
C ALA A 334 -14.93 -16.42 -5.32
N ILE A 335 -15.65 -17.23 -6.11
CA ILE A 335 -15.41 -17.36 -7.55
C ILE A 335 -15.69 -16.03 -8.27
N LEU A 336 -16.79 -15.34 -7.94
CA LEU A 336 -17.12 -14.05 -8.53
C LEU A 336 -16.05 -13.00 -8.20
N LEU A 337 -15.68 -12.88 -6.93
CA LEU A 337 -14.65 -11.93 -6.47
C LEU A 337 -13.29 -12.22 -7.14
N CYS A 338 -12.87 -13.48 -7.19
CA CYS A 338 -11.67 -13.87 -7.92
C CYS A 338 -11.75 -13.50 -9.40
N THR A 339 -12.87 -13.76 -10.06
CA THR A 339 -13.06 -13.42 -11.47
C THR A 339 -12.95 -11.91 -11.70
N LEU A 340 -13.52 -11.10 -10.81
CA LEU A 340 -13.39 -9.64 -10.85
C LEU A 340 -11.94 -9.18 -10.62
N CYS A 341 -11.21 -9.79 -9.67
CA CYS A 341 -9.78 -9.50 -9.46
C CYS A 341 -8.94 -9.88 -10.69
N VAL A 342 -9.23 -11.02 -11.34
CA VAL A 342 -8.58 -11.41 -12.60
C VAL A 342 -8.88 -10.39 -13.69
N ALA A 343 -10.12 -9.91 -13.80
CA ALA A 343 -10.49 -8.88 -14.78
C ALA A 343 -9.74 -7.56 -14.54
N VAL A 344 -9.63 -7.11 -13.27
CA VAL A 344 -8.82 -5.94 -12.89
C VAL A 344 -7.35 -6.16 -13.25
N SER A 345 -6.79 -7.32 -12.96
CA SER A 345 -5.40 -7.66 -13.32
C SER A 345 -5.18 -7.68 -14.83
N LEU A 346 -6.14 -8.18 -15.61
CA LEU A 346 -6.08 -8.17 -17.08
C LEU A 346 -6.12 -6.74 -17.65
N ILE A 347 -6.96 -5.87 -17.10
CA ILE A 347 -7.02 -4.46 -17.47
C ILE A 347 -5.66 -3.80 -17.21
N ASN A 348 -5.12 -4.00 -16.02
CA ASN A 348 -3.82 -3.45 -15.63
C ASN A 348 -2.67 -4.01 -16.50
N PHE A 349 -2.66 -5.32 -16.77
CA PHE A 349 -1.70 -5.96 -17.68
C PHE A 349 -1.73 -5.32 -19.06
N TYR A 350 -2.93 -5.10 -19.62
CA TYR A 350 -3.06 -4.50 -20.95
C TYR A 350 -2.61 -3.04 -20.97
N ILE A 351 -3.03 -2.24 -19.98
CA ILE A 351 -2.70 -0.81 -19.92
C ILE A 351 -1.20 -0.62 -19.66
N SER A 352 -0.64 -1.27 -18.62
CA SER A 352 0.77 -1.09 -18.26
C SER A 352 1.72 -1.67 -19.29
N GLY A 353 1.34 -2.78 -19.96
CA GLY A 353 2.20 -3.46 -20.92
C GLY A 353 2.12 -2.88 -22.35
N LYS A 354 1.01 -2.27 -22.75
CA LYS A 354 0.80 -1.81 -24.13
C LYS A 354 0.50 -0.32 -24.27
N LEU A 355 -0.18 0.28 -23.29
CA LEU A 355 -0.59 1.68 -23.36
C LEU A 355 0.29 2.62 -22.53
N TYR A 356 1.43 2.15 -22.02
CA TYR A 356 2.34 2.92 -21.17
C TYR A 356 2.79 4.24 -21.81
N THR A 357 2.86 4.34 -23.15
CA THR A 357 3.21 5.57 -23.86
C THR A 357 2.23 6.71 -23.58
N HIS A 358 0.94 6.39 -23.38
CA HIS A 358 -0.10 7.37 -23.06
C HIS A 358 -0.03 7.85 -21.61
N LEU A 359 0.62 7.04 -20.73
CA LEU A 359 0.81 7.38 -19.34
C LEU A 359 1.91 8.44 -19.13
N ARG A 360 2.73 8.73 -20.15
CA ARG A 360 3.80 9.73 -20.10
C ARG A 360 3.30 11.10 -19.65
N PHE A 361 2.08 11.48 -20.07
CA PHE A 361 1.48 12.74 -19.66
C PHE A 361 1.39 12.88 -18.13
N PHE A 362 0.94 11.84 -17.45
CA PHE A 362 0.81 11.84 -15.99
C PHE A 362 2.15 12.01 -15.27
N ILE A 363 3.22 11.46 -15.83
CA ILE A 363 4.55 11.54 -15.23
C ILE A 363 5.17 12.93 -15.46
N VAL A 364 4.97 13.51 -16.64
CA VAL A 364 5.46 14.86 -16.94
C VAL A 364 4.80 15.91 -16.03
N TYR A 365 3.49 15.79 -15.80
CA TYR A 365 2.71 16.73 -14.98
C TYR A 365 2.41 16.21 -13.57
N GLN A 366 3.21 15.26 -13.07
CA GLN A 366 2.96 14.59 -11.78
C GLN A 366 2.82 15.56 -10.60
N LYS A 367 3.64 16.63 -10.55
CA LYS A 367 3.60 17.62 -9.46
C LYS A 367 2.33 18.46 -9.50
N GLU A 368 1.96 18.92 -10.69
CA GLU A 368 0.78 19.72 -10.91
C GLU A 368 -0.48 18.93 -10.56
N ILE A 369 -0.55 17.68 -11.02
CA ILE A 369 -1.66 16.76 -10.72
C ILE A 369 -1.74 16.50 -9.22
N ALA A 370 -0.62 16.17 -8.58
CA ALA A 370 -0.56 15.91 -7.14
C ALA A 370 -0.94 17.17 -6.32
N ALA A 371 -0.48 18.35 -6.73
CA ALA A 371 -0.82 19.61 -6.07
C ALA A 371 -2.31 19.94 -6.21
N ILE A 372 -2.90 19.74 -7.40
CA ILE A 372 -4.34 19.96 -7.62
C ILE A 372 -5.16 19.01 -6.74
N LEU A 373 -4.82 17.71 -6.73
CA LEU A 373 -5.48 16.72 -5.89
C LEU A 373 -5.37 17.09 -4.41
N LEU A 374 -4.19 17.50 -3.94
CA LEU A 374 -3.97 17.92 -2.57
C LEU A 374 -4.89 19.10 -2.19
N VAL A 375 -4.98 20.12 -3.05
CA VAL A 375 -5.85 21.29 -2.81
C VAL A 375 -7.31 20.86 -2.72
N ILE A 376 -7.81 20.08 -3.69
CA ILE A 376 -9.19 19.62 -3.73
C ILE A 376 -9.54 18.88 -2.44
N ILE A 377 -8.68 17.98 -2.00
CA ILE A 377 -8.93 17.13 -0.84
C ILE A 377 -8.80 17.92 0.45
N THR A 378 -7.82 18.82 0.56
CA THR A 378 -7.72 19.71 1.72
C THR A 378 -8.98 20.54 1.87
N VAL A 379 -9.48 21.12 0.79
CA VAL A 379 -10.74 21.90 0.80
C VAL A 379 -11.92 21.03 1.20
N ALA A 380 -12.04 19.82 0.66
CA ALA A 380 -13.12 18.89 1.01
C ALA A 380 -13.07 18.50 2.50
N MET A 381 -11.89 18.18 3.02
CA MET A 381 -11.68 17.84 4.43
C MET A 381 -12.04 19.01 5.37
N LEU A 382 -11.62 20.22 4.99
CA LEU A 382 -11.91 21.41 5.78
C LEU A 382 -13.40 21.78 5.75
N TRP A 383 -14.06 21.58 4.62
CA TRP A 383 -15.49 21.76 4.49
C TRP A 383 -16.26 20.78 5.40
N GLU A 384 -15.90 19.52 5.36
CA GLU A 384 -16.51 18.49 6.23
C GLU A 384 -16.28 18.80 7.71
N SER A 385 -15.07 19.18 8.09
CA SER A 385 -14.73 19.54 9.47
C SER A 385 -15.47 20.78 9.97
N TYR A 386 -15.72 21.74 9.09
CA TYR A 386 -16.55 22.92 9.39
C TYR A 386 -18.00 22.50 9.63
N ALA A 387 -18.56 21.66 8.77
CA ALA A 387 -19.92 21.15 8.89
C ALA A 387 -20.14 20.32 10.16
N SER A 388 -19.11 19.58 10.61
CA SER A 388 -19.14 18.76 11.82
C SER A 388 -18.73 19.50 13.12
N GLY A 389 -18.36 20.78 13.04
CA GLY A 389 -17.94 21.58 14.20
C GLY A 389 -16.51 21.33 14.69
N HIS A 390 -15.69 20.51 13.99
CA HIS A 390 -14.33 20.15 14.39
C HIS A 390 -13.23 20.93 13.64
N PHE A 391 -13.58 22.03 13.01
CA PHE A 391 -12.70 22.79 12.11
C PHE A 391 -11.35 23.18 12.76
N VAL A 392 -11.37 23.74 13.97
CA VAL A 392 -10.14 24.20 14.64
C VAL A 392 -9.20 23.03 14.92
N LEU A 393 -9.72 21.90 15.41
CA LEU A 393 -8.91 20.73 15.71
C LEU A 393 -8.32 20.12 14.43
N THR A 394 -9.09 20.05 13.37
CA THR A 394 -8.65 19.56 12.05
C THR A 394 -7.49 20.40 11.50
N TRP A 395 -7.59 21.74 11.61
CA TRP A 395 -6.52 22.64 11.21
C TRP A 395 -5.26 22.47 12.07
N LEU A 396 -5.40 22.43 13.39
CA LEU A 396 -4.26 22.27 14.29
C LEU A 396 -3.53 20.97 14.05
N THR A 397 -4.25 19.87 13.90
CA THR A 397 -3.68 18.55 13.66
C THR A 397 -3.02 18.45 12.27
N LEU A 398 -3.60 19.07 11.24
CA LEU A 398 -3.00 19.18 9.91
C LEU A 398 -1.69 19.98 9.95
N ILE A 399 -1.68 21.14 10.62
CA ILE A 399 -0.50 21.99 10.74
C ILE A 399 0.59 21.27 11.52
N ILE A 400 0.27 20.70 12.68
CA ILE A 400 1.23 19.95 13.51
C ILE A 400 1.79 18.76 12.71
N GLY A 401 0.92 17.98 12.07
CA GLY A 401 1.34 16.88 11.19
C GLY A 401 2.29 17.34 10.09
N THR A 402 2.01 18.48 9.45
CA THR A 402 2.84 19.04 8.39
C THR A 402 4.21 19.48 8.91
N ILE A 403 4.25 20.18 10.05
CA ILE A 403 5.52 20.60 10.70
C ILE A 403 6.36 19.36 11.04
N VAL A 404 5.76 18.35 11.69
CA VAL A 404 6.46 17.11 12.02
C VAL A 404 6.91 16.38 10.76
N GLY A 405 6.06 16.28 9.74
CA GLY A 405 6.39 15.66 8.46
C GLY A 405 7.59 16.29 7.76
N PHE A 406 7.73 17.64 7.83
CA PHE A 406 8.94 18.32 7.35
C PHE A 406 10.14 18.14 8.29
N ALA A 407 9.92 18.06 9.62
CA ALA A 407 10.99 17.90 10.59
C ALA A 407 11.66 16.52 10.52
N ILE A 408 10.91 15.45 10.25
CA ILE A 408 11.46 14.08 10.14
C ILE A 408 12.29 13.83 8.87
N LYS A 409 12.49 14.86 8.03
CA LYS A 409 13.43 14.88 6.89
C LYS A 409 13.36 13.64 5.97
N GLY A 410 12.16 13.20 5.64
CA GLY A 410 11.97 12.05 4.72
C GLY A 410 12.03 10.68 5.39
N GLN A 411 12.10 10.60 6.71
CA GLN A 411 11.86 9.36 7.43
C GLN A 411 10.39 8.92 7.26
N SER A 412 10.15 7.62 7.33
CA SER A 412 8.79 7.10 7.21
C SER A 412 7.91 7.52 8.39
N ALA A 413 6.74 8.07 8.09
CA ALA A 413 5.69 8.31 9.09
C ALA A 413 4.73 7.12 9.26
N ALA A 414 4.96 6.01 8.56
CA ALA A 414 4.14 4.80 8.67
C ALA A 414 4.03 4.29 10.12
N PRO A 415 5.09 4.29 10.95
CA PRO A 415 5.01 3.81 12.33
C PRO A 415 3.99 4.56 13.20
N ILE A 416 3.90 5.88 13.10
CA ILE A 416 2.95 6.65 13.91
C ILE A 416 1.49 6.37 13.49
N ILE A 417 1.23 6.30 12.18
CA ILE A 417 -0.12 6.08 11.67
C ILE A 417 -0.59 4.67 11.99
N PHE A 418 0.26 3.69 11.74
CA PHE A 418 -0.06 2.30 12.06
C PHE A 418 -0.32 2.11 13.56
N ALA A 419 0.59 2.61 14.41
CA ALA A 419 0.45 2.52 15.86
C ALA A 419 -0.81 3.24 16.37
N ALA A 420 -1.15 4.41 15.81
CA ALA A 420 -2.36 5.13 16.18
C ALA A 420 -3.64 4.37 15.82
N LEU A 421 -3.68 3.69 14.67
CA LEU A 421 -4.86 2.96 14.21
C LEU A 421 -5.07 1.62 14.92
N ILE A 422 -3.99 0.90 15.25
CA ILE A 422 -4.12 -0.39 15.93
C ILE A 422 -4.10 -0.29 17.44
N GLY A 423 -3.77 0.87 18.00
CA GLY A 423 -3.63 1.06 19.43
C GLY A 423 -4.93 0.79 20.19
N ASP A 424 -6.08 1.10 19.59
CA ASP A 424 -7.41 0.86 20.15
C ASP A 424 -7.68 -0.64 20.36
N GLU A 425 -7.11 -1.52 19.58
CA GLU A 425 -7.16 -2.96 19.78
C GLU A 425 -6.04 -3.47 20.70
N LEU A 426 -4.82 -2.96 20.48
CA LEU A 426 -3.61 -3.46 21.09
C LEU A 426 -3.55 -3.15 22.60
N LEU A 427 -3.82 -1.90 23.00
CA LEU A 427 -3.62 -1.46 24.37
C LEU A 427 -4.59 -2.10 25.37
N PRO A 428 -5.92 -2.23 25.12
CA PRO A 428 -6.81 -2.91 26.03
C PRO A 428 -6.48 -4.38 26.21
N GLU A 429 -6.07 -5.06 25.15
CA GLU A 429 -5.70 -6.48 25.23
C GLU A 429 -4.38 -6.68 25.99
N LEU A 430 -3.39 -5.80 25.79
CA LEU A 430 -2.17 -5.81 26.60
C LEU A 430 -2.48 -5.59 28.09
N TYR A 431 -3.37 -4.65 28.41
CA TYR A 431 -3.79 -4.38 29.76
C TYR A 431 -4.47 -5.60 30.41
N ARG A 432 -5.38 -6.26 29.71
CA ARG A 432 -6.06 -7.49 30.20
C ARG A 432 -5.11 -8.66 30.43
N MET A 433 -3.93 -8.66 29.79
CA MET A 433 -2.92 -9.71 29.98
C MET A 433 -2.07 -9.51 31.22
N TYR A 434 -2.02 -8.29 31.77
CA TYR A 434 -1.22 -7.92 32.94
C TYR A 434 -2.01 -7.89 34.26
N ILE A 435 -3.34 -7.85 34.16
CA ILE A 435 -4.27 -7.92 35.29
C ILE A 435 -4.97 -9.28 35.29
#